data_edd995dc726733679cc08a495fd34789
#
_entry.id   edd995dc726733679cc08a495fd34789
#
_cell.length_a   1.000
_cell.length_b   1.000
_cell.length_c   1.000
_cell.angle_alpha   90.00
_cell.angle_beta   90.00
_cell.angle_gamma   90.00
#
_symmetry.space_group_name_H-M   'P 1'
#
loop_
_entity.id
_entity.type
_entity.pdbx_description
1 polymer ?
#
loop_
_entity_poly.entity_id
_entity_poly.type
_entity_poly.pdbx_seq_one_letter_code
_entity_poly.pdbx_strand_id
1 'polypeptide(L)'
;MLRRNVVLLGLPPRVAIFYSRARRAAARSGDRWSLESATGPRSLALLLRAARGRRRVVEIGTGTAWTTAALALADHKRRVLSFDPTVWPERDRYLRLAGPEAATRIQLVTGGGEDGPGELGWRPDMLFVDGSHDRDLTVRTFESWRPALAPGAVVAFHDYENPAYPGVSEAIAALGLEGKARGDLFFWQAA
;
A
#
# COMPACT_ATOMS: atom_id res chain seq x y z
N MET A 1 -25.87 -17.32 -2.16
CA MET A 1 -24.61 -16.59 -1.88
C MET A 1 -24.07 -16.03 -3.20
N LEU A 2 -24.34 -14.76 -3.52
CA LEU A 2 -23.91 -14.14 -4.78
C LEU A 2 -22.39 -14.01 -4.78
N ARG A 3 -21.73 -14.74 -5.70
CA ARG A 3 -20.33 -14.45 -6.05
C ARG A 3 -20.31 -13.06 -6.68
N ARG A 4 -19.95 -12.02 -5.90
CA ARG A 4 -19.60 -10.71 -6.48
C ARG A 4 -18.41 -10.94 -7.40
N ASN A 5 -18.66 -10.88 -8.71
CA ASN A 5 -17.59 -10.86 -9.71
C ASN A 5 -16.75 -9.61 -9.45
N VAL A 6 -15.57 -9.80 -8.87
CA VAL A 6 -14.63 -8.70 -8.64
C VAL A 6 -14.03 -8.36 -9.99
N VAL A 7 -14.39 -7.19 -10.48
CA VAL A 7 -13.87 -6.66 -11.75
C VAL A 7 -12.41 -6.25 -11.52
N LEU A 8 -11.47 -6.98 -12.12
CA LEU A 8 -10.02 -6.72 -12.06
C LEU A 8 -9.53 -5.81 -13.19
N LEU A 9 -10.45 -5.05 -13.81
CA LEU A 9 -10.11 -4.12 -14.89
C LEU A 9 -9.12 -3.05 -14.42
N GLY A 10 -8.09 -2.84 -15.22
CA GLY A 10 -7.05 -1.84 -14.95
C GLY A 10 -5.85 -2.37 -14.16
N LEU A 11 -5.90 -3.61 -13.66
CA LEU A 11 -4.73 -4.25 -13.05
C LEU A 11 -3.82 -4.86 -14.14
N PRO A 12 -2.48 -4.76 -13.99
CA PRO A 12 -1.54 -5.51 -14.82
C PRO A 12 -1.81 -7.02 -14.74
N PRO A 13 -1.62 -7.79 -15.83
CA PRO A 13 -1.99 -9.22 -15.86
C PRO A 13 -1.41 -10.05 -14.71
N ARG A 14 -0.14 -9.86 -14.38
CA ARG A 14 0.51 -10.58 -13.25
C ARG A 14 -0.14 -10.25 -11.92
N VAL A 15 -0.52 -8.99 -11.69
CA VAL A 15 -1.22 -8.55 -10.48
C VAL A 15 -2.64 -9.11 -10.44
N ALA A 16 -3.36 -9.09 -11.56
CA ALA A 16 -4.71 -9.65 -11.64
C ALA A 16 -4.75 -11.16 -11.32
N ILE A 17 -3.78 -11.91 -11.85
CA ILE A 17 -3.61 -13.34 -11.55
C ILE A 17 -3.33 -13.55 -10.06
N PHE A 18 -2.36 -12.82 -9.51
CA PHE A 18 -2.02 -12.85 -8.09
C PHE A 18 -3.24 -12.56 -7.22
N TYR A 19 -3.92 -11.43 -7.46
CA TYR A 19 -5.08 -10.99 -6.70
C TYR A 19 -6.21 -12.03 -6.72
N SER A 20 -6.47 -12.64 -7.88
CA SER A 20 -7.44 -13.73 -8.01
C SER A 20 -7.06 -14.98 -7.21
N ARG A 21 -5.76 -15.34 -7.21
CA ARG A 21 -5.25 -16.48 -6.43
C ARG A 21 -5.32 -16.21 -4.94
N ALA A 22 -4.93 -15.01 -4.50
CA ALA A 22 -4.99 -14.60 -3.11
C ALA A 22 -6.42 -14.62 -2.57
N ARG A 23 -7.38 -14.04 -3.30
CA ARG A 23 -8.81 -14.10 -2.94
C ARG A 23 -9.34 -15.53 -2.82
N ARG A 24 -8.97 -16.42 -3.75
CA ARG A 24 -9.39 -17.83 -3.68
C ARG A 24 -8.75 -18.54 -2.48
N ALA A 25 -7.48 -18.25 -2.19
CA ALA A 25 -6.79 -18.84 -1.04
C ALA A 25 -7.43 -18.37 0.28
N ALA A 26 -7.67 -17.06 0.43
CA ALA A 26 -8.36 -16.48 1.58
C ALA A 26 -9.77 -17.09 1.78
N ALA A 27 -10.55 -17.18 0.72
CA ALA A 27 -11.91 -17.75 0.79
C ALA A 27 -11.90 -19.23 1.20
N ARG A 28 -10.91 -20.00 0.75
CA ARG A 28 -10.77 -21.43 1.10
C ARG A 28 -10.32 -21.65 2.54
N SER A 29 -9.50 -20.75 3.06
CA SER A 29 -8.97 -20.84 4.44
C SER A 29 -9.84 -20.13 5.48
N GLY A 30 -10.95 -19.48 5.05
CA GLY A 30 -11.79 -18.69 5.94
C GLY A 30 -11.12 -17.37 6.42
N ASP A 31 -10.07 -16.92 5.73
CA ASP A 31 -9.37 -15.68 6.05
C ASP A 31 -10.20 -14.46 5.63
N ARG A 32 -11.16 -14.12 6.48
CA ARG A 32 -12.09 -13.01 6.26
C ARG A 32 -11.38 -11.66 6.35
N TRP A 33 -10.42 -11.53 7.28
CA TRP A 33 -9.71 -10.29 7.50
C TRP A 33 -8.97 -9.86 6.22
N SER A 34 -8.18 -10.74 5.59
CA SER A 34 -7.50 -10.43 4.33
C SER A 34 -8.46 -10.09 3.18
N LEU A 35 -9.68 -10.66 3.18
CA LEU A 35 -10.69 -10.35 2.16
C LEU A 35 -11.31 -8.96 2.35
N GLU A 36 -11.38 -8.48 3.58
CA GLU A 36 -12.01 -7.23 3.97
C GLU A 36 -11.02 -6.06 4.01
N SER A 37 -9.77 -6.30 4.49
CA SER A 37 -8.75 -5.27 4.67
C SER A 37 -7.89 -5.01 3.43
N ALA A 38 -7.81 -5.95 2.48
CA ALA A 38 -6.98 -5.74 1.30
C ALA A 38 -7.50 -4.59 0.43
N THR A 39 -6.57 -3.72 -0.01
CA THR A 39 -6.87 -2.64 -0.97
C THR A 39 -7.70 -3.17 -2.14
N GLY A 40 -8.87 -2.57 -2.36
CA GLY A 40 -9.78 -3.00 -3.41
C GLY A 40 -9.19 -2.88 -4.82
N PRO A 41 -9.65 -3.65 -5.81
CA PRO A 41 -9.04 -3.67 -7.15
C PRO A 41 -9.03 -2.32 -7.86
N ARG A 42 -10.03 -1.45 -7.60
CA ARG A 42 -10.10 -0.11 -8.19
C ARG A 42 -9.02 0.80 -7.60
N SER A 43 -8.91 0.85 -6.29
CA SER A 43 -7.91 1.63 -5.57
C SER A 43 -6.51 1.12 -5.87
N LEU A 44 -6.33 -0.20 -5.91
CA LEU A 44 -5.08 -0.83 -6.32
C LEU A 44 -4.69 -0.45 -7.76
N ALA A 45 -5.62 -0.40 -8.71
CA ALA A 45 -5.33 0.01 -10.08
C ALA A 45 -4.89 1.49 -10.16
N LEU A 46 -5.51 2.37 -9.36
CA LEU A 46 -5.12 3.78 -9.26
C LEU A 46 -3.72 3.94 -8.63
N LEU A 47 -3.47 3.22 -7.54
CA LEU A 47 -2.16 3.18 -6.86
C LEU A 47 -1.07 2.71 -7.82
N LEU A 48 -1.27 1.59 -8.52
CA LEU A 48 -0.31 1.04 -9.47
C LEU A 48 -0.07 1.97 -10.68
N ARG A 49 -1.08 2.74 -11.08
CA ARG A 49 -0.92 3.79 -12.11
C ARG A 49 -0.03 4.92 -11.61
N ALA A 50 -0.23 5.38 -10.38
CA ALA A 50 0.62 6.40 -9.74
C ALA A 50 2.05 5.88 -9.51
N ALA A 51 2.21 4.59 -9.28
CA ALA A 51 3.50 3.92 -9.09
C ALA A 51 4.28 3.66 -10.40
N ARG A 52 3.75 4.02 -11.57
CA ARG A 52 4.48 3.80 -12.85
C ARG A 52 5.81 4.58 -12.86
N GLY A 53 6.89 3.89 -13.24
CA GLY A 53 8.24 4.45 -13.29
C GLY A 53 8.91 4.62 -11.92
N ARG A 54 8.19 4.39 -10.81
CA ARG A 54 8.71 4.49 -9.45
C ARG A 54 9.25 3.14 -9.01
N ARG A 55 10.49 3.13 -8.52
CA ARG A 55 11.23 1.89 -8.24
C ARG A 55 11.55 1.68 -6.78
N ARG A 56 11.43 2.72 -5.96
CA ARG A 56 11.76 2.71 -4.52
C ARG A 56 10.53 3.09 -3.73
N VAL A 57 9.67 2.09 -3.52
CA VAL A 57 8.38 2.27 -2.87
C VAL A 57 8.49 1.91 -1.39
N VAL A 58 7.97 2.78 -0.55
CA VAL A 58 7.71 2.50 0.86
C VAL A 58 6.20 2.37 1.05
N GLU A 59 5.79 1.39 1.81
CA GLU A 59 4.41 1.14 2.21
C GLU A 59 4.34 1.12 3.74
N ILE A 60 3.39 1.85 4.29
CA ILE A 60 3.05 1.84 5.71
C ILE A 60 1.69 1.16 5.85
N GLY A 61 1.68 0.01 6.52
CA GLY A 61 0.54 -0.89 6.57
C GLY A 61 0.68 -2.07 5.61
N THR A 62 1.49 -3.07 5.99
CA THR A 62 1.69 -4.29 5.20
C THR A 62 0.46 -5.18 5.20
N GLY A 63 -0.22 -5.28 6.34
CA GLY A 63 -1.27 -6.27 6.54
C GLY A 63 -0.82 -7.67 6.15
N THR A 64 -1.59 -8.36 5.33
CA THR A 64 -1.21 -9.66 4.77
C THR A 64 -0.44 -9.59 3.46
N ALA A 65 0.14 -8.43 3.13
CA ALA A 65 1.05 -8.16 2.02
C ALA A 65 0.42 -8.27 0.61
N TRP A 66 -0.88 -8.04 0.45
CA TRP A 66 -1.48 -8.10 -0.89
C TRP A 66 -1.07 -6.89 -1.73
N THR A 67 -1.09 -5.69 -1.17
CA THR A 67 -0.67 -4.47 -1.87
C THR A 67 0.84 -4.47 -2.08
N THR A 68 1.61 -4.87 -1.07
CA THR A 68 3.07 -5.08 -1.14
C THR A 68 3.45 -5.96 -2.33
N ALA A 69 2.82 -7.14 -2.44
CA ALA A 69 3.05 -8.10 -3.51
C ALA A 69 2.63 -7.53 -4.88
N ALA A 70 1.48 -6.84 -4.95
CA ALA A 70 1.00 -6.23 -6.18
C ALA A 70 1.94 -5.13 -6.68
N LEU A 71 2.47 -4.29 -5.79
CA LEU A 71 3.48 -3.29 -6.11
C LEU A 71 4.74 -3.92 -6.71
N ALA A 72 5.26 -5.00 -6.10
CA ALA A 72 6.44 -5.71 -6.58
C ALA A 72 6.20 -6.43 -7.92
N LEU A 73 4.99 -6.99 -8.13
CA LEU A 73 4.62 -7.69 -9.37
C LEU A 73 4.38 -6.75 -10.55
N ALA A 74 3.93 -5.51 -10.29
CA ALA A 74 3.62 -4.55 -11.33
C ALA A 74 4.84 -4.01 -12.07
N ASP A 75 6.04 -4.07 -11.45
CA ASP A 75 7.31 -3.68 -12.07
C ASP A 75 8.45 -4.56 -11.52
N HIS A 76 9.13 -5.29 -12.42
CA HIS A 76 10.24 -6.20 -12.06
C HIS A 76 11.49 -5.50 -11.53
N LYS A 77 11.59 -4.18 -11.64
CA LYS A 77 12.70 -3.38 -11.09
C LYS A 77 12.33 -2.68 -9.77
N ARG A 78 11.07 -2.76 -9.35
CA ARG A 78 10.59 -2.09 -8.14
C ARG A 78 11.00 -2.86 -6.90
N ARG A 79 11.56 -2.13 -5.93
CA ARG A 79 11.78 -2.58 -4.57
C ARG A 79 10.69 -2.00 -3.69
N VAL A 80 10.17 -2.80 -2.78
CA VAL A 80 9.14 -2.40 -1.83
C VAL A 80 9.67 -2.64 -0.42
N LEU A 81 9.70 -1.59 0.39
CA LEU A 81 9.94 -1.65 1.82
C LEU A 81 8.61 -1.41 2.51
N SER A 82 8.14 -2.37 3.29
CA SER A 82 6.80 -2.32 3.88
C SER A 82 6.88 -2.48 5.41
N PHE A 83 6.20 -1.60 6.12
CA PHE A 83 6.18 -1.52 7.58
C PHE A 83 4.82 -1.93 8.12
N ASP A 84 4.82 -2.71 9.19
CA ASP A 84 3.61 -3.06 9.95
C ASP A 84 4.01 -3.47 11.37
N PRO A 85 3.40 -2.92 12.42
CA PRO A 85 3.68 -3.34 13.80
C PRO A 85 3.21 -4.78 14.07
N THR A 86 2.29 -5.30 13.24
CA THR A 86 1.73 -6.64 13.39
C THR A 86 2.29 -7.60 12.36
N VAL A 87 2.80 -8.74 12.81
CA VAL A 87 3.19 -9.84 11.93
C VAL A 87 2.00 -10.78 11.75
N TRP A 88 1.29 -10.62 10.63
CA TRP A 88 0.14 -11.46 10.31
C TRP A 88 0.57 -12.85 9.85
N PRO A 89 0.05 -13.94 10.43
CA PRO A 89 0.48 -15.30 10.10
C PRO A 89 0.18 -15.72 8.66
N GLU A 90 -0.82 -15.08 8.02
CA GLU A 90 -1.22 -15.35 6.63
C GLU A 90 -0.27 -14.70 5.60
N ARG A 91 0.55 -13.73 6.01
CA ARG A 91 1.44 -12.94 5.14
C ARG A 91 2.31 -13.81 4.24
N ASP A 92 2.95 -14.84 4.79
CA ASP A 92 3.83 -15.74 4.04
C ASP A 92 3.08 -16.53 2.96
N ARG A 93 1.84 -16.91 3.22
CA ARG A 93 0.99 -17.58 2.24
C ARG A 93 0.83 -16.73 0.99
N TYR A 94 0.52 -15.44 1.16
CA TYR A 94 0.28 -14.55 0.03
C TYR A 94 1.57 -14.13 -0.67
N LEU A 95 2.66 -13.93 0.05
CA LEU A 95 3.97 -13.69 -0.56
C LEU A 95 4.42 -14.87 -1.42
N ARG A 96 4.18 -16.12 -0.99
CA ARG A 96 4.45 -17.31 -1.84
C ARG A 96 3.63 -17.31 -3.13
N LEU A 97 2.40 -16.80 -3.11
CA LEU A 97 1.57 -16.68 -4.33
C LEU A 97 2.11 -15.62 -5.32
N ALA A 98 2.84 -14.62 -4.84
CA ALA A 98 3.52 -13.65 -5.69
C ALA A 98 4.76 -14.24 -6.39
N GLY A 99 5.31 -15.32 -5.85
CA GLY A 99 6.47 -16.01 -6.38
C GLY A 99 7.81 -15.46 -5.88
N PRO A 100 8.87 -16.27 -6.01
CA PRO A 100 10.18 -15.96 -5.42
C PRO A 100 10.81 -14.70 -6.00
N GLU A 101 10.67 -14.46 -7.29
CA GLU A 101 11.21 -13.26 -7.95
C GLU A 101 10.63 -11.95 -7.37
N ALA A 102 9.33 -11.91 -7.06
CA ALA A 102 8.73 -10.75 -6.41
C ALA A 102 9.20 -10.64 -4.95
N ALA A 103 9.27 -11.76 -4.24
CA ALA A 103 9.67 -11.82 -2.83
C ALA A 103 11.09 -11.27 -2.59
N THR A 104 12.05 -11.51 -3.50
CA THR A 104 13.43 -10.97 -3.37
C THR A 104 13.51 -9.44 -3.43
N ARG A 105 12.45 -8.76 -3.86
CA ARG A 105 12.37 -7.31 -3.97
C ARG A 105 11.49 -6.67 -2.90
N ILE A 106 10.99 -7.48 -1.98
CA ILE A 106 10.16 -7.05 -0.85
C ILE A 106 10.99 -7.19 0.43
N GLN A 107 11.07 -6.13 1.17
CA GLN A 107 11.61 -6.12 2.53
C GLN A 107 10.46 -5.75 3.48
N LEU A 108 10.24 -6.59 4.49
CA LEU A 108 9.25 -6.36 5.53
C LEU A 108 9.96 -5.92 6.81
N VAL A 109 9.41 -4.90 7.45
CA VAL A 109 9.89 -4.37 8.72
C VAL A 109 8.76 -4.45 9.74
N THR A 110 9.04 -5.07 10.88
CA THR A 110 8.12 -5.04 12.02
C THR A 110 8.32 -3.74 12.77
N GLY A 111 7.35 -2.84 12.70
CA GLY A 111 7.39 -1.52 13.31
C GLY A 111 6.35 -0.59 12.69
N GLY A 112 6.05 0.48 13.37
CA GLY A 112 5.16 1.52 12.88
C GLY A 112 5.86 2.41 11.84
N GLY A 113 5.05 3.07 11.02
CA GLY A 113 5.56 4.01 10.02
C GLY A 113 5.91 5.38 10.59
N GLU A 114 5.41 5.70 11.76
CA GLU A 114 5.57 7.00 12.43
C GLU A 114 7.00 7.31 12.87
N ASP A 115 7.84 6.28 13.02
CA ASP A 115 9.26 6.45 13.39
C ASP A 115 10.12 6.92 12.20
N GLY A 116 9.54 6.93 10.99
CA GLY A 116 10.23 7.37 9.79
C GLY A 116 11.23 6.36 9.22
N PRO A 117 12.09 6.82 8.29
CA PRO A 117 12.95 5.95 7.49
C PRO A 117 14.12 5.31 8.23
N GLY A 118 14.51 5.79 9.41
CA GLY A 118 15.78 5.41 10.00
C GLY A 118 16.96 5.70 9.03
N GLU A 119 17.94 4.79 9.00
CA GLU A 119 19.06 4.87 8.06
C GLU A 119 18.74 4.17 6.74
N LEU A 120 17.97 4.81 5.87
CA LEU A 120 17.78 4.36 4.49
C LEU A 120 18.91 4.89 3.60
N GLY A 121 19.69 4.01 3.00
CA GLY A 121 20.72 4.36 2.02
C GLY A 121 20.18 4.86 0.67
N TRP A 122 18.88 5.15 0.57
CA TRP A 122 18.21 5.60 -0.65
C TRP A 122 16.96 6.44 -0.32
N ARG A 123 16.51 7.26 -1.28
CA ARG A 123 15.32 8.10 -1.11
C ARG A 123 14.12 7.43 -1.79
N PRO A 124 12.97 7.26 -1.10
CA PRO A 124 11.74 6.78 -1.70
C PRO A 124 11.25 7.71 -2.81
N ASP A 125 10.85 7.13 -3.95
CA ASP A 125 10.16 7.85 -5.02
C ASP A 125 8.64 7.66 -4.96
N MET A 126 8.18 6.82 -4.02
CA MET A 126 6.77 6.69 -3.65
C MET A 126 6.64 6.26 -2.18
N LEU A 127 5.70 6.88 -1.47
CA LEU A 127 5.21 6.47 -0.16
C LEU A 127 3.72 6.15 -0.27
N PHE A 128 3.32 4.97 0.17
CA PHE A 128 1.91 4.58 0.30
C PHE A 128 1.57 4.46 1.78
N VAL A 129 0.62 5.25 2.26
CA VAL A 129 0.18 5.30 3.65
C VAL A 129 -1.19 4.63 3.74
N ASP A 130 -1.22 3.42 4.30
CA ASP A 130 -2.39 2.55 4.47
C ASP A 130 -2.30 1.80 5.81
N GLY A 131 -1.80 2.48 6.84
CA GLY A 131 -1.55 1.90 8.15
C GLY A 131 -2.63 2.29 9.15
N SER A 132 -2.28 3.18 10.09
CA SER A 132 -3.26 3.74 11.03
C SER A 132 -4.17 4.74 10.32
N HIS A 133 -5.47 4.67 10.63
CA HIS A 133 -6.45 5.65 10.17
C HIS A 133 -6.67 6.76 11.22
N ASP A 134 -5.85 6.79 12.28
CA ASP A 134 -5.81 7.85 13.27
C ASP A 134 -5.16 9.11 12.68
N ARG A 135 -5.75 10.28 12.96
CA ARG A 135 -5.29 11.57 12.45
C ARG A 135 -3.83 11.86 12.83
N ASP A 136 -3.53 11.75 14.10
CA ASP A 136 -2.21 12.19 14.62
C ASP A 136 -1.10 11.22 14.23
N LEU A 137 -1.40 9.92 14.16
CA LEU A 137 -0.47 8.92 13.63
C LEU A 137 -0.22 9.12 12.12
N THR A 138 -1.24 9.44 11.35
CA THR A 138 -1.10 9.74 9.91
C THR A 138 -0.26 11.00 9.69
N VAL A 139 -0.47 12.06 10.48
CA VAL A 139 0.34 13.29 10.43
C VAL A 139 1.80 12.96 10.76
N ARG A 140 2.06 12.29 11.89
CA ARG A 140 3.43 11.92 12.29
C ARG A 140 4.13 11.07 11.26
N THR A 141 3.44 10.08 10.70
CA THR A 141 3.97 9.24 9.61
C THR A 141 4.40 10.08 8.44
N PHE A 142 3.55 10.98 7.95
CA PHE A 142 3.91 11.83 6.82
C PHE A 142 5.09 12.75 7.13
N GLU A 143 5.08 13.42 8.27
CA GLU A 143 6.14 14.35 8.67
C GLU A 143 7.49 13.67 8.84
N SER A 144 7.53 12.45 9.39
CA SER A 144 8.75 11.68 9.56
C SER A 144 9.35 11.20 8.22
N TRP A 145 8.51 10.91 7.22
CA TRP A 145 8.96 10.43 5.91
C TRP A 145 9.24 11.55 4.91
N ARG A 146 8.54 12.69 5.02
CA ARG A 146 8.63 13.81 4.06
C ARG A 146 10.06 14.24 3.75
N PRO A 147 10.97 14.43 4.73
CA PRO A 147 12.35 14.86 4.46
C PRO A 147 13.18 13.84 3.68
N ALA A 148 12.85 12.56 3.77
CA ALA A 148 13.55 11.48 3.10
C ALA A 148 13.08 11.23 1.66
N LEU A 149 11.97 11.81 1.24
CA LEU A 149 11.41 11.59 -0.10
C LEU A 149 12.33 12.14 -1.19
N ALA A 150 12.38 11.46 -2.32
CA ALA A 150 13.05 11.96 -3.51
C ALA A 150 12.27 13.16 -4.09
N PRO A 151 12.94 14.12 -4.76
CA PRO A 151 12.25 15.15 -5.54
C PRO A 151 11.25 14.51 -6.52
N GLY A 152 10.04 15.05 -6.60
CA GLY A 152 8.97 14.51 -7.42
C GLY A 152 8.36 13.20 -6.92
N ALA A 153 8.71 12.72 -5.73
CA ALA A 153 8.09 11.54 -5.13
C ALA A 153 6.58 11.74 -4.97
N VAL A 154 5.82 10.65 -5.09
CA VAL A 154 4.38 10.67 -4.84
C VAL A 154 4.08 10.03 -3.49
N VAL A 155 3.26 10.70 -2.68
CA VAL A 155 2.63 10.11 -1.50
C VAL A 155 1.18 9.82 -1.81
N ALA A 156 0.74 8.59 -1.56
CA ALA A 156 -0.64 8.18 -1.69
C ALA A 156 -1.18 7.80 -0.29
N PHE A 157 -2.30 8.40 0.12
CA PHE A 157 -3.02 8.05 1.34
C PHE A 157 -4.26 7.25 0.94
N HIS A 158 -4.45 6.09 1.57
CA HIS A 158 -5.67 5.28 1.39
C HIS A 158 -6.77 5.75 2.35
N ASP A 159 -7.99 5.30 2.09
CA ASP A 159 -9.17 5.65 2.87
C ASP A 159 -9.47 7.15 3.00
N TYR A 160 -9.05 7.94 2.02
CA TYR A 160 -9.44 9.34 1.91
C TYR A 160 -10.95 9.48 1.67
N GLU A 161 -11.59 10.37 2.45
CA GLU A 161 -13.05 10.56 2.46
C GLU A 161 -13.87 9.30 2.82
N ASN A 162 -13.24 8.32 3.47
CA ASN A 162 -13.94 7.17 4.00
C ASN A 162 -14.61 7.54 5.34
N PRO A 163 -15.96 7.48 5.45
CA PRO A 163 -16.65 7.84 6.69
C PRO A 163 -16.29 6.97 7.90
N ALA A 164 -15.79 5.75 7.67
CA ALA A 164 -15.33 4.87 8.73
C ALA A 164 -13.95 5.31 9.29
N TYR A 165 -13.20 6.10 8.53
CA TYR A 165 -11.83 6.50 8.84
C TYR A 165 -11.59 8.01 8.61
N PRO A 166 -12.33 8.90 9.30
CA PRO A 166 -12.27 10.35 9.08
C PRO A 166 -10.88 10.94 9.37
N GLY A 167 -10.11 10.31 10.24
CA GLY A 167 -8.78 10.77 10.64
C GLY A 167 -7.80 10.91 9.48
N VAL A 168 -7.94 10.14 8.39
CA VAL A 168 -7.09 10.30 7.21
C VAL A 168 -7.33 11.65 6.53
N SER A 169 -8.59 12.01 6.30
CA SER A 169 -8.95 13.30 5.67
C SER A 169 -8.60 14.47 6.59
N GLU A 170 -8.79 14.32 7.89
CA GLU A 170 -8.42 15.31 8.89
C GLU A 170 -6.89 15.53 8.93
N ALA A 171 -6.10 14.46 8.81
CA ALA A 171 -4.64 14.56 8.73
C ALA A 171 -4.18 15.33 7.49
N ILE A 172 -4.74 15.01 6.32
CA ILE A 172 -4.41 15.69 5.05
C ILE A 172 -4.75 17.18 5.14
N ALA A 173 -5.91 17.53 5.73
CA ALA A 173 -6.30 18.92 5.95
C ALA A 173 -5.36 19.63 6.95
N ALA A 174 -5.01 18.98 8.07
CA ALA A 174 -4.10 19.54 9.08
C ALA A 174 -2.67 19.80 8.52
N LEU A 175 -2.21 18.93 7.61
CA LEU A 175 -0.93 19.07 6.93
C LEU A 175 -0.96 20.13 5.81
N GLY A 176 -2.13 20.68 5.46
CA GLY A 176 -2.30 21.65 4.37
C GLY A 176 -1.85 21.10 3.01
N LEU A 177 -2.04 19.81 2.76
CA LEU A 177 -1.57 19.18 1.53
C LEU A 177 -2.48 19.53 0.35
N GLU A 178 -1.90 20.14 -0.67
CA GLU A 178 -2.56 20.34 -1.96
C GLU A 178 -2.28 19.16 -2.88
N GLY A 179 -3.33 18.43 -3.29
CA GLY A 179 -3.19 17.19 -4.03
C GLY A 179 -4.42 16.83 -4.85
N LYS A 180 -4.52 15.58 -5.25
CA LYS A 180 -5.61 15.08 -6.09
C LYS A 180 -6.25 13.84 -5.48
N ALA A 181 -7.54 13.90 -5.20
CA ALA A 181 -8.34 12.74 -4.84
C ALA A 181 -8.71 11.92 -6.09
N ARG A 182 -8.64 10.59 -5.99
CA ARG A 182 -9.11 9.64 -6.99
C ARG A 182 -9.64 8.38 -6.31
N GLY A 183 -10.94 8.20 -6.31
CA GLY A 183 -11.58 7.16 -5.51
C GLY A 183 -11.34 7.42 -4.03
N ASP A 184 -10.93 6.43 -3.30
CA ASP A 184 -10.57 6.46 -1.88
C ASP A 184 -9.07 6.75 -1.62
N LEU A 185 -8.36 7.27 -2.63
CA LEU A 185 -6.95 7.65 -2.55
C LEU A 185 -6.77 9.16 -2.70
N PHE A 186 -5.95 9.75 -1.85
CA PHE A 186 -5.44 11.11 -2.03
C PHE A 186 -3.97 11.05 -2.41
N PHE A 187 -3.59 11.82 -3.43
CA PHE A 187 -2.22 11.87 -3.95
C PHE A 187 -1.63 13.26 -3.77
N TRP A 188 -0.46 13.31 -3.14
CA TRP A 188 0.38 14.48 -3.03
C TRP A 188 1.72 14.23 -3.70
N GLN A 189 2.39 15.29 -4.21
CA GLN A 189 3.69 15.18 -4.86
C GLN A 189 4.70 16.09 -4.16
N ALA A 190 5.87 15.53 -3.83
CA ALA A 190 6.98 16.29 -3.30
C ALA A 190 7.54 17.25 -4.37
N ALA A 191 7.97 18.42 -3.93
CA ALA A 191 8.63 19.41 -4.77
C ALA A 191 9.97 18.91 -5.34
#